data_affff1267d706e65e39948d19c9f9177
#
_entry.id   affff1267d706e65e39948d19c9f9177
#
_cell.length_a   1.000
_cell.length_b   1.000
_cell.length_c   1.000
_cell.angle_alpha   90.00
_cell.angle_beta   90.00
_cell.angle_gamma   90.00
#
_symmetry.space_group_name_H-M   'P 1'
#
loop_
_entity.id
_entity.type
_entity.pdbx_description
1 polymer ?
#
loop_
_entity_poly.entity_id
_entity_poly.type
_entity_poly.pdbx_seq_one_letter_code
_entity_poly.pdbx_strand_id
1 'polypeptide(L)'
;MKARILFAILVAGVSILLARVPPAQPHRIGPADIYPDPVRTPGAANPQINQENIGDNICNPQWSTKQIRPPAEYTSRLKRKQLREYGDTVHQTRAELINPSTGKVDTTRCVAHSDNMACYEEDHLIPLEDGGNPTDPKNLWPEAYNTRVGGTIMGAHQKDVVEGFIHDEICYDIPGAKKNSYIPATISITLKRGQQILAGDWYACYESIRKGEPCK
;
A
#
# COMPACT_ATOMS: atom_id res chain seq x y z
N MET A 1 -52.80 61.02 3.48
CA MET A 1 -52.26 59.79 2.86
C MET A 1 -50.75 59.75 3.08
N LYS A 2 -50.25 58.81 3.94
CA LYS A 2 -48.84 58.69 4.23
C LYS A 2 -48.32 57.38 3.53
N ALA A 3 -47.51 57.60 2.50
CA ALA A 3 -46.87 56.49 1.79
C ALA A 3 -45.71 55.89 2.65
N ARG A 4 -45.78 54.58 2.94
CA ARG A 4 -44.69 53.80 3.56
C ARG A 4 -43.85 53.15 2.46
N ILE A 5 -42.59 53.57 2.34
CA ILE A 5 -41.60 52.99 1.47
C ILE A 5 -40.98 51.84 2.25
N LEU A 6 -41.20 50.60 1.78
CA LEU A 6 -40.50 49.42 2.27
C LEU A 6 -39.16 49.31 1.53
N PHE A 7 -38.06 49.38 2.27
CA PHE A 7 -36.73 49.02 1.80
C PHE A 7 -36.53 47.50 1.97
N ALA A 8 -36.44 46.77 0.87
CA ALA A 8 -36.03 45.37 0.89
C ALA A 8 -34.49 45.31 0.84
N ILE A 9 -33.88 44.84 1.94
CA ILE A 9 -32.44 44.58 1.98
C ILE A 9 -32.17 43.20 1.38
N LEU A 10 -31.56 43.20 0.19
CA LEU A 10 -31.08 41.96 -0.46
C LEU A 10 -29.74 41.56 0.19
N VAL A 11 -29.75 40.57 1.05
CA VAL A 11 -28.52 39.96 1.58
C VAL A 11 -27.99 38.97 0.56
N ALA A 12 -26.99 39.38 -0.21
CA ALA A 12 -26.26 38.46 -1.10
C ALA A 12 -25.35 37.56 -0.25
N GLY A 13 -25.74 36.32 -0.08
CA GLY A 13 -24.92 35.30 0.58
C GLY A 13 -23.73 34.93 -0.28
N VAL A 14 -22.53 35.33 0.13
CA VAL A 14 -21.27 34.87 -0.47
C VAL A 14 -20.99 33.45 0.03
N SER A 15 -21.28 32.46 -0.79
CA SER A 15 -20.87 31.08 -0.53
C SER A 15 -19.36 30.95 -0.76
N ILE A 16 -18.58 30.95 0.32
CA ILE A 16 -17.15 30.65 0.25
C ILE A 16 -17.04 29.16 0.00
N LEU A 17 -16.73 28.75 -1.23
CA LEU A 17 -16.26 27.40 -1.55
C LEU A 17 -14.89 27.22 -0.88
N LEU A 18 -14.87 26.57 0.27
CA LEU A 18 -13.63 26.07 0.85
C LEU A 18 -13.10 24.97 -0.07
N ALA A 19 -12.15 25.32 -0.92
CA ALA A 19 -11.39 24.34 -1.67
C ALA A 19 -10.71 23.40 -0.66
N ARG A 20 -11.11 22.12 -0.67
CA ARG A 20 -10.44 21.09 0.12
C ARG A 20 -9.01 20.97 -0.42
N VAL A 21 -8.04 21.43 0.37
CA VAL A 21 -6.63 21.15 0.12
C VAL A 21 -6.48 19.63 0.12
N PRO A 22 -6.04 19.01 -0.97
CA PRO A 22 -5.79 17.57 -0.99
C PRO A 22 -4.76 17.25 0.11
N PRO A 23 -4.88 16.10 0.79
CA PRO A 23 -3.88 15.68 1.77
C PRO A 23 -2.50 15.69 1.12
N ALA A 24 -1.51 16.21 1.84
CA ALA A 24 -0.14 16.24 1.35
C ALA A 24 0.28 14.82 0.98
N GLN A 25 0.72 14.63 -0.26
CA GLN A 25 1.23 13.34 -0.72
C GLN A 25 2.47 12.99 0.12
N PRO A 26 2.60 11.76 0.59
CA PRO A 26 3.81 11.35 1.30
C PRO A 26 5.02 11.57 0.39
N HIS A 27 6.06 12.19 0.94
CA HIS A 27 7.30 12.40 0.22
C HIS A 27 8.01 11.05 0.05
N ARG A 28 7.93 10.48 -1.14
CA ARG A 28 8.57 9.21 -1.50
C ARG A 28 9.96 9.48 -2.04
N ILE A 29 10.96 8.79 -1.49
CA ILE A 29 12.34 8.88 -1.97
C ILE A 29 12.68 7.78 -2.99
N GLY A 30 11.86 6.74 -3.04
CA GLY A 30 11.98 5.68 -4.03
C GLY A 30 11.51 6.12 -5.41
N PRO A 31 11.91 5.40 -6.47
CA PRO A 31 11.43 5.66 -7.82
C PRO A 31 9.92 5.49 -7.90
N ALA A 32 9.27 6.33 -8.70
CA ALA A 32 7.82 6.30 -8.87
C ALA A 32 7.29 4.91 -9.30
N ASP A 33 8.13 4.15 -9.95
CA ASP A 33 7.80 2.88 -10.60
C ASP A 33 7.49 1.71 -9.63
N ILE A 34 7.87 1.82 -8.37
CA ILE A 34 7.64 0.78 -7.36
C ILE A 34 6.45 1.10 -6.44
N TYR A 35 5.73 2.15 -6.72
CA TYR A 35 4.55 2.56 -5.95
C TYR A 35 3.31 2.57 -6.81
N PRO A 36 2.14 2.30 -6.24
CA PRO A 36 0.89 2.53 -6.94
C PRO A 36 0.63 4.02 -7.15
N ASP A 37 -0.27 4.33 -8.07
CA ASP A 37 -0.84 5.66 -8.22
C ASP A 37 -1.52 6.07 -6.89
N PRO A 38 -1.06 7.13 -6.21
CA PRO A 38 -1.54 7.50 -4.89
C PRO A 38 -2.99 8.02 -4.88
N VAL A 39 -3.54 8.37 -6.02
CA VAL A 39 -4.94 8.78 -6.16
C VAL A 39 -5.84 7.54 -6.26
N ARG A 40 -5.40 6.52 -6.98
CA ARG A 40 -6.15 5.28 -7.19
C ARG A 40 -6.02 4.33 -6.02
N THR A 41 -4.80 4.19 -5.50
CA THR A 41 -4.45 3.28 -4.41
C THR A 41 -3.72 4.04 -3.29
N PRO A 42 -4.42 4.86 -2.53
CA PRO A 42 -3.83 5.60 -1.39
C PRO A 42 -3.52 4.71 -0.19
N GLY A 43 -3.95 3.45 -0.21
CA GLY A 43 -4.02 2.56 0.94
C GLY A 43 -5.36 2.69 1.69
N ALA A 44 -5.91 1.57 2.12
CA ALA A 44 -7.11 1.53 2.95
C ALA A 44 -6.93 0.53 4.08
N ALA A 45 -7.13 0.98 5.32
CA ALA A 45 -7.12 0.12 6.49
C ALA A 45 -8.43 -0.66 6.63
N ASN A 46 -8.37 -1.83 7.24
CA ASN A 46 -9.54 -2.60 7.64
C ASN A 46 -10.17 -1.96 8.89
N PRO A 47 -11.43 -1.46 8.81
CA PRO A 47 -12.06 -0.80 9.94
C PRO A 47 -12.34 -1.71 11.14
N GLN A 48 -12.23 -3.02 10.98
CA GLN A 48 -12.40 -4.00 12.06
C GLN A 48 -11.12 -4.24 12.86
N ILE A 49 -9.96 -3.74 12.39
CA ILE A 49 -8.67 -3.90 13.04
C ILE A 49 -8.20 -2.53 13.54
N ASN A 50 -7.97 -2.41 14.84
CA ASN A 50 -7.51 -1.20 15.49
C ASN A 50 -6.47 -1.54 16.57
N GLN A 51 -5.82 -0.53 17.14
CA GLN A 51 -4.73 -0.70 18.11
C GLN A 51 -5.14 -1.50 19.34
N GLU A 52 -6.40 -1.39 19.79
CA GLU A 52 -6.87 -2.06 21.00
C GLU A 52 -7.10 -3.57 20.78
N ASN A 53 -7.34 -4.00 19.54
CA ASN A 53 -7.66 -5.39 19.24
C ASN A 53 -6.59 -6.15 18.43
N ILE A 54 -5.43 -5.57 18.17
CA ILE A 54 -4.36 -6.26 17.40
C ILE A 54 -3.92 -7.57 18.05
N GLY A 55 -3.93 -7.65 19.39
CA GLY A 55 -3.59 -8.87 20.12
C GLY A 55 -4.55 -10.04 19.92
N ASP A 56 -5.81 -9.75 19.56
CA ASP A 56 -6.83 -10.76 19.31
C ASP A 56 -6.89 -11.19 17.82
N ASN A 57 -6.22 -10.44 16.93
CA ASN A 57 -6.21 -10.71 15.50
C ASN A 57 -4.79 -10.70 14.93
N ILE A 58 -4.33 -9.67 14.27
CA ILE A 58 -3.09 -9.70 13.46
C ILE A 58 -1.84 -10.15 14.24
N CYS A 59 -1.74 -9.82 15.53
CA CYS A 59 -0.62 -10.26 16.39
C CYS A 59 -0.87 -11.63 17.06
N ASN A 60 -2.08 -12.19 16.96
CA ASN A 60 -2.39 -13.49 17.54
C ASN A 60 -1.71 -14.60 16.70
N PRO A 61 -0.93 -15.51 17.30
CA PRO A 61 -0.25 -16.57 16.56
C PRO A 61 -1.19 -17.56 15.87
N GLN A 62 -2.45 -17.63 16.29
CA GLN A 62 -3.48 -18.48 15.66
C GLN A 62 -4.22 -17.77 14.53
N TRP A 63 -4.07 -16.46 14.42
CA TRP A 63 -4.67 -15.69 13.32
C TRP A 63 -3.86 -15.86 12.04
N SER A 64 -4.53 -15.80 10.91
CA SER A 64 -3.89 -15.89 9.60
C SER A 64 -4.63 -15.01 8.59
N THR A 65 -3.89 -14.40 7.70
CA THR A 65 -4.43 -13.63 6.56
C THR A 65 -5.40 -14.45 5.70
N LYS A 66 -5.30 -15.78 5.73
CA LYS A 66 -6.24 -16.70 5.04
C LYS A 66 -7.69 -16.52 5.50
N GLN A 67 -7.90 -16.05 6.74
CA GLN A 67 -9.26 -15.85 7.29
C GLN A 67 -10.00 -14.68 6.64
N ILE A 68 -9.25 -13.70 6.11
CA ILE A 68 -9.81 -12.48 5.53
C ILE A 68 -9.39 -12.25 4.06
N ARG A 69 -8.47 -13.07 3.53
CA ARG A 69 -8.00 -12.94 2.16
C ARG A 69 -9.16 -13.14 1.17
N PRO A 70 -9.35 -12.22 0.22
CA PRO A 70 -10.41 -12.37 -0.77
C PRO A 70 -10.18 -13.59 -1.67
N PRO A 71 -11.25 -14.14 -2.27
CA PRO A 71 -11.11 -15.24 -3.22
C PRO A 71 -10.20 -14.86 -4.41
N ALA A 72 -9.39 -15.82 -4.89
CA ALA A 72 -8.48 -15.61 -6.01
C ALA A 72 -9.18 -15.13 -7.29
N GLU A 73 -10.46 -15.50 -7.48
CA GLU A 73 -11.25 -15.00 -8.60
C GLU A 73 -11.49 -13.48 -8.50
N TYR A 74 -11.73 -12.97 -7.30
CA TYR A 74 -11.91 -11.53 -7.08
C TYR A 74 -10.63 -10.76 -7.42
N THR A 75 -9.50 -11.17 -6.86
CA THR A 75 -8.20 -10.51 -7.08
C THR A 75 -7.76 -10.60 -8.54
N SER A 76 -7.98 -11.74 -9.20
CA SER A 76 -7.66 -11.90 -10.62
C SER A 76 -8.50 -11.01 -11.53
N ARG A 77 -9.80 -10.83 -11.24
CA ARG A 77 -10.64 -9.89 -12.01
C ARG A 77 -10.21 -8.44 -11.77
N LEU A 78 -9.93 -8.09 -10.52
CA LEU A 78 -9.50 -6.74 -10.15
C LEU A 78 -8.16 -6.41 -10.83
N LYS A 79 -7.15 -7.28 -10.72
CA LYS A 79 -5.85 -7.12 -11.37
C LYS A 79 -5.98 -6.88 -12.88
N ARG A 80 -6.78 -7.70 -13.57
CA ARG A 80 -7.00 -7.53 -15.02
C ARG A 80 -7.65 -6.19 -15.36
N LYS A 81 -8.57 -5.70 -14.52
CA LYS A 81 -9.19 -4.39 -14.69
C LYS A 81 -8.15 -3.29 -14.46
N GLN A 82 -7.42 -3.35 -13.36
CA GLN A 82 -6.44 -2.34 -12.97
C GLN A 82 -5.28 -2.24 -13.94
N LEU A 83 -4.75 -3.36 -14.46
CA LEU A 83 -3.70 -3.34 -15.48
C LEU A 83 -4.10 -2.54 -16.73
N ARG A 84 -5.39 -2.54 -17.08
CA ARG A 84 -5.90 -1.67 -18.17
C ARG A 84 -6.10 -0.23 -17.75
N GLU A 85 -6.48 0.02 -16.49
CA GLU A 85 -6.81 1.35 -15.98
C GLU A 85 -5.59 2.16 -15.53
N TYR A 86 -4.57 1.48 -15.02
CA TYR A 86 -3.32 2.12 -14.61
C TYR A 86 -2.49 2.55 -15.83
N GLY A 87 -2.70 1.91 -16.98
CA GLY A 87 -2.03 2.26 -18.23
C GLY A 87 -0.51 2.33 -18.05
N ASP A 88 0.08 3.42 -18.52
CA ASP A 88 1.53 3.58 -18.53
C ASP A 88 2.19 3.66 -17.14
N THR A 89 1.45 4.01 -16.08
CA THR A 89 2.01 4.14 -14.73
C THR A 89 2.44 2.82 -14.12
N VAL A 90 1.71 1.74 -14.37
CA VAL A 90 2.11 0.38 -13.95
C VAL A 90 3.03 -0.26 -15.00
N HIS A 91 2.84 0.10 -16.26
CA HIS A 91 3.57 -0.44 -17.39
C HIS A 91 4.94 0.22 -17.63
N GLN A 92 5.24 1.33 -16.98
CA GLN A 92 6.59 1.92 -17.03
C GLN A 92 7.61 1.05 -16.30
N THR A 93 7.17 0.24 -15.35
CA THR A 93 8.01 -0.76 -14.72
C THR A 93 8.05 -2.02 -15.58
N ARG A 94 9.24 -2.39 -16.01
CA ARG A 94 9.47 -3.72 -16.52
C ARG A 94 9.33 -4.70 -15.36
N ALA A 95 8.19 -5.36 -15.26
CA ALA A 95 8.12 -6.56 -14.46
C ALA A 95 9.03 -7.59 -15.12
N GLU A 96 10.05 -8.04 -14.41
CA GLU A 96 11.00 -9.03 -14.90
C GLU A 96 10.78 -10.34 -14.16
N LEU A 97 10.47 -11.42 -14.89
CA LEU A 97 10.52 -12.76 -14.31
C LEU A 97 11.97 -13.19 -14.20
N ILE A 98 12.44 -13.35 -12.97
CA ILE A 98 13.78 -13.88 -12.73
C ILE A 98 13.65 -15.36 -12.49
N ASN A 99 14.41 -16.14 -13.23
CA ASN A 99 14.57 -17.55 -12.93
C ASN A 99 15.40 -17.68 -11.64
N PRO A 100 14.83 -18.20 -10.55
CA PRO A 100 15.51 -18.23 -9.25
C PRO A 100 16.78 -19.12 -9.27
N SER A 101 16.85 -20.09 -10.18
CA SER A 101 18.01 -21.02 -10.27
C SER A 101 19.18 -20.42 -11.04
N THR A 102 18.94 -19.48 -11.96
CA THR A 102 19.98 -18.94 -12.86
C THR A 102 20.23 -17.45 -12.65
N GLY A 103 19.39 -16.75 -11.91
CA GLY A 103 19.40 -15.29 -11.79
C GLY A 103 19.15 -14.55 -13.10
N LYS A 104 18.81 -15.26 -14.18
CA LYS A 104 18.56 -14.66 -15.49
C LYS A 104 17.11 -14.18 -15.60
N VAL A 105 16.96 -13.04 -16.21
CA VAL A 105 15.67 -12.43 -16.48
C VAL A 105 15.04 -13.09 -17.71
N ASP A 106 13.80 -13.54 -17.56
CA ASP A 106 12.97 -13.99 -18.69
C ASP A 106 12.20 -12.76 -19.23
N THR A 107 12.82 -12.04 -20.13
CA THR A 107 12.22 -10.87 -20.77
C THR A 107 11.12 -11.20 -21.79
N THR A 108 10.90 -12.49 -22.07
CA THR A 108 9.89 -12.90 -23.06
C THR A 108 8.48 -12.86 -22.51
N ARG A 109 8.32 -13.02 -21.20
CA ARG A 109 7.02 -13.02 -20.52
C ARG A 109 6.61 -11.66 -19.94
N CYS A 110 7.58 -10.87 -19.51
CA CYS A 110 7.36 -9.61 -18.83
C CYS A 110 8.15 -8.50 -19.52
N VAL A 111 7.61 -8.03 -20.61
CA VAL A 111 8.12 -6.83 -21.31
C VAL A 111 7.37 -5.59 -20.82
N ALA A 112 7.99 -4.43 -20.94
CA ALA A 112 7.35 -3.15 -20.69
C ALA A 112 6.01 -3.07 -21.45
N HIS A 113 5.00 -2.50 -20.82
CA HIS A 113 3.62 -2.42 -21.35
C HIS A 113 2.92 -3.78 -21.50
N SER A 114 3.41 -4.82 -20.81
CA SER A 114 2.74 -6.11 -20.80
C SER A 114 1.54 -6.10 -19.88
N ASP A 115 0.38 -6.53 -20.38
CA ASP A 115 -0.79 -6.86 -19.59
C ASP A 115 -0.76 -8.32 -19.06
N ASN A 116 0.41 -8.95 -19.15
CA ASN A 116 0.61 -10.30 -18.67
C ASN A 116 0.49 -10.36 -17.15
N MET A 117 -0.65 -10.84 -16.69
CA MET A 117 -0.99 -10.96 -15.26
C MET A 117 0.03 -11.77 -14.46
N ALA A 118 0.80 -12.66 -15.11
CA ALA A 118 1.83 -13.47 -14.45
C ALA A 118 3.05 -12.65 -13.99
N CYS A 119 3.19 -11.42 -14.48
CA CYS A 119 4.29 -10.51 -14.12
C CYS A 119 4.00 -9.67 -12.88
N TYR A 120 2.76 -9.70 -12.42
CA TYR A 120 2.27 -8.87 -11.33
C TYR A 120 1.57 -9.70 -10.27
N GLU A 121 1.77 -9.33 -9.03
CA GLU A 121 0.90 -9.70 -7.92
C GLU A 121 -0.27 -8.74 -7.82
N GLU A 122 -1.45 -9.21 -7.41
CA GLU A 122 -2.48 -8.33 -6.89
C GLU A 122 -2.19 -8.14 -5.43
N ASP A 123 -1.49 -7.07 -5.13
CA ASP A 123 -0.96 -6.82 -3.80
C ASP A 123 -1.82 -5.85 -2.98
N HIS A 124 -1.74 -5.99 -1.65
CA HIS A 124 -2.32 -5.05 -0.70
C HIS A 124 -1.27 -4.01 -0.29
N LEU A 125 -1.48 -2.73 -0.66
CA LEU A 125 -0.54 -1.65 -0.31
C LEU A 125 -0.30 -1.56 1.21
N ILE A 126 -1.38 -1.66 2.00
CA ILE A 126 -1.31 -1.98 3.43
C ILE A 126 -1.61 -3.48 3.53
N PRO A 127 -0.65 -4.32 3.94
CA PRO A 127 -0.81 -5.75 4.00
C PRO A 127 -1.93 -6.20 4.93
N LEU A 128 -2.50 -7.36 4.67
CA LEU A 128 -3.54 -7.92 5.53
C LEU A 128 -3.04 -8.15 6.96
N GLU A 129 -1.80 -8.55 7.11
CA GLU A 129 -1.15 -8.78 8.40
C GLU A 129 -0.87 -7.48 9.16
N ASP A 130 -0.91 -6.34 8.48
CA ASP A 130 -0.77 -5.01 9.05
C ASP A 130 -2.12 -4.26 9.09
N GLY A 131 -3.21 -5.01 9.05
CA GLY A 131 -4.55 -4.47 9.18
C GLY A 131 -5.06 -3.74 7.93
N GLY A 132 -4.56 -4.09 6.74
CA GLY A 132 -5.07 -3.59 5.47
C GLY A 132 -6.47 -4.11 5.13
N ASN A 133 -7.22 -3.33 4.35
CA ASN A 133 -8.55 -3.74 3.89
C ASN A 133 -8.43 -4.82 2.82
N PRO A 134 -9.08 -5.99 3.00
CA PRO A 134 -8.91 -7.12 2.10
C PRO A 134 -9.52 -6.93 0.70
N THR A 135 -10.55 -6.09 0.57
CA THR A 135 -11.33 -6.01 -0.68
C THR A 135 -11.49 -4.60 -1.24
N ASP A 136 -11.03 -3.56 -0.52
CA ASP A 136 -11.11 -2.20 -1.04
C ASP A 136 -10.11 -2.01 -2.19
N PRO A 137 -10.56 -1.67 -3.42
CA PRO A 137 -9.65 -1.39 -4.53
C PRO A 137 -8.64 -0.26 -4.26
N LYS A 138 -8.92 0.60 -3.27
CA LYS A 138 -7.97 1.62 -2.82
C LYS A 138 -6.78 1.07 -2.04
N ASN A 139 -6.84 -0.21 -1.67
CA ASN A 139 -5.76 -0.92 -1.00
C ASN A 139 -5.11 -2.00 -1.88
N LEU A 140 -5.65 -2.25 -3.06
CA LEU A 140 -5.23 -3.31 -3.96
C LEU A 140 -4.66 -2.72 -5.25
N TRP A 141 -3.55 -3.25 -5.72
CA TRP A 141 -2.93 -2.82 -6.96
C TRP A 141 -2.08 -3.92 -7.61
N PRO A 142 -1.90 -3.90 -8.93
CA PRO A 142 -1.02 -4.85 -9.60
C PRO A 142 0.44 -4.43 -9.38
N GLU A 143 1.10 -5.04 -8.40
CA GLU A 143 2.52 -4.84 -8.13
C GLU A 143 3.38 -5.76 -8.98
N ALA A 144 4.43 -5.22 -9.59
CA ALA A 144 5.38 -6.01 -10.34
C ALA A 144 6.17 -6.93 -9.38
N TYR A 145 6.24 -8.24 -9.70
CA TYR A 145 7.11 -9.15 -8.95
C TYR A 145 8.56 -8.69 -8.98
N ASN A 146 9.00 -8.20 -10.12
CA ASN A 146 10.35 -7.70 -10.29
C ASN A 146 10.36 -6.52 -11.26
N THR A 147 11.12 -5.50 -10.90
CA THR A 147 11.44 -4.35 -11.75
C THR A 147 12.87 -3.91 -11.49
N ARG A 148 13.45 -3.07 -12.34
CA ARG A 148 14.81 -2.54 -12.13
C ARG A 148 14.75 -1.10 -11.66
N VAL A 149 15.39 -0.88 -10.52
CA VAL A 149 15.57 0.42 -9.91
C VAL A 149 17.06 0.67 -9.76
N GLY A 150 17.62 1.59 -10.54
CA GLY A 150 19.07 1.88 -10.48
C GLY A 150 19.95 0.65 -10.71
N GLY A 151 19.49 -0.34 -11.50
CA GLY A 151 20.21 -1.60 -11.73
C GLY A 151 19.92 -2.70 -10.70
N THR A 152 19.26 -2.38 -9.59
CA THR A 152 18.82 -3.34 -8.56
C THR A 152 17.44 -3.87 -8.89
N ILE A 153 17.19 -5.15 -8.60
CA ILE A 153 15.87 -5.75 -8.74
C ILE A 153 15.05 -5.45 -7.50
N MET A 154 13.86 -4.90 -7.73
CA MET A 154 12.91 -4.48 -6.71
C MET A 154 11.51 -4.94 -7.12
N GLY A 155 10.60 -5.02 -6.19
CA GLY A 155 9.20 -5.38 -6.43
C GLY A 155 8.56 -6.06 -5.22
N ALA A 156 7.50 -6.84 -5.44
CA ALA A 156 6.70 -7.45 -4.39
C ALA A 156 7.53 -8.19 -3.32
N HIS A 157 8.54 -8.96 -3.72
CA HIS A 157 9.38 -9.69 -2.76
C HIS A 157 10.18 -8.80 -1.80
N GLN A 158 10.57 -7.59 -2.23
CA GLN A 158 11.25 -6.65 -1.35
C GLN A 158 10.26 -5.96 -0.43
N LYS A 159 9.04 -5.73 -0.91
CA LYS A 159 7.94 -5.22 -0.09
C LYS A 159 7.54 -6.24 0.98
N ASP A 160 7.45 -7.55 0.66
CA ASP A 160 7.20 -8.62 1.63
C ASP A 160 8.17 -8.58 2.83
N VAL A 161 9.45 -8.24 2.59
CA VAL A 161 10.44 -8.08 3.66
C VAL A 161 10.07 -6.93 4.60
N VAL A 162 9.61 -5.82 4.03
CA VAL A 162 9.16 -4.65 4.82
C VAL A 162 7.90 -4.98 5.58
N GLU A 163 6.95 -5.65 4.97
CA GLU A 163 5.69 -6.07 5.58
C GLU A 163 5.93 -6.89 6.84
N GLY A 164 6.69 -7.98 6.73
CA GLY A 164 7.01 -8.82 7.87
C GLY A 164 7.76 -8.07 8.98
N PHE A 165 8.65 -7.12 8.62
CA PHE A 165 9.38 -6.32 9.58
C PHE A 165 8.46 -5.34 10.32
N ILE A 166 7.61 -4.60 9.59
CA ILE A 166 6.62 -3.67 10.15
C ILE A 166 5.61 -4.41 11.03
N HIS A 167 5.14 -5.59 10.60
CA HIS A 167 4.30 -6.44 11.41
C HIS A 167 4.94 -6.75 12.77
N ASP A 168 6.20 -7.16 12.77
CA ASP A 168 6.92 -7.49 13.99
C ASP A 168 7.14 -6.28 14.90
N GLU A 169 7.29 -5.06 14.34
CA GLU A 169 7.34 -3.81 15.11
C GLU A 169 5.96 -3.45 15.69
N ILE A 170 4.86 -3.64 14.94
CA ILE A 170 3.48 -3.42 15.42
C ILE A 170 3.17 -4.37 16.59
N CYS A 171 3.59 -5.61 16.50
CA CYS A 171 3.30 -6.66 17.46
C CYS A 171 4.38 -6.81 18.54
N TYR A 172 5.37 -5.91 18.59
CA TYR A 172 6.57 -6.04 19.43
C TYR A 172 6.27 -6.26 20.91
N ASP A 173 5.33 -5.49 21.47
CA ASP A 173 4.96 -5.54 22.88
C ASP A 173 3.86 -6.57 23.19
N ILE A 174 3.39 -7.33 22.19
CA ILE A 174 2.34 -8.34 22.40
C ILE A 174 2.99 -9.68 22.79
N PRO A 175 2.76 -10.19 24.00
CA PRO A 175 3.34 -11.45 24.46
C PRO A 175 2.90 -12.63 23.57
N GLY A 176 3.87 -13.40 23.09
CA GLY A 176 3.60 -14.57 22.25
C GLY A 176 3.17 -14.26 20.83
N ALA A 177 3.27 -13.00 20.38
CA ALA A 177 2.99 -12.63 19.01
C ALA A 177 3.81 -13.45 18.01
N LYS A 178 3.20 -13.82 16.90
CA LYS A 178 3.87 -14.46 15.76
C LYS A 178 4.91 -13.51 15.19
N LYS A 179 6.07 -14.05 14.82
CA LYS A 179 7.09 -13.32 14.08
C LYS A 179 6.99 -13.64 12.60
N ASN A 180 6.95 -12.61 11.78
CA ASN A 180 6.83 -12.72 10.32
C ASN A 180 8.15 -12.39 9.60
N SER A 181 9.05 -11.65 10.28
CA SER A 181 10.35 -11.27 9.72
C SER A 181 11.48 -12.17 10.22
N TYR A 182 12.46 -12.43 9.36
CA TYR A 182 13.75 -12.98 9.73
C TYR A 182 14.71 -11.91 10.30
N ILE A 183 14.36 -10.64 10.17
CA ILE A 183 15.09 -9.50 10.73
C ILE A 183 14.38 -9.10 12.03
N PRO A 184 15.06 -9.14 13.18
CA PRO A 184 14.41 -8.81 14.45
C PRO A 184 13.94 -7.37 14.50
N ALA A 185 12.69 -7.17 14.87
CA ALA A 185 12.19 -5.85 15.27
C ALA A 185 12.93 -5.36 16.53
N THR A 186 13.26 -4.09 16.57
CA THR A 186 14.02 -3.48 17.68
C THR A 186 13.22 -2.42 18.45
N ILE A 187 12.12 -1.97 17.89
CA ILE A 187 11.23 -0.95 18.48
C ILE A 187 9.79 -1.37 18.36
N SER A 188 8.92 -0.78 19.18
CA SER A 188 7.48 -0.88 19.05
C SER A 188 6.95 0.33 18.29
N ILE A 189 6.03 0.09 17.35
CA ILE A 189 5.31 1.15 16.66
C ILE A 189 3.80 0.92 16.74
N THR A 190 3.01 1.98 16.58
CA THR A 190 1.57 1.83 16.52
C THR A 190 1.13 1.24 15.18
N LEU A 191 -0.02 0.54 15.17
CA LEU A 191 -0.66 0.05 13.95
C LEU A 191 -0.77 1.15 12.88
N LYS A 192 -1.25 2.33 13.28
CA LYS A 192 -1.38 3.49 12.39
C LYS A 192 -0.04 3.91 11.79
N ARG A 193 1.04 3.88 12.58
CA ARG A 193 2.38 4.23 12.09
C ARG A 193 2.87 3.22 11.06
N GLY A 194 2.73 1.93 11.31
CA GLY A 194 3.07 0.86 10.36
C GLY A 194 2.31 1.03 9.04
N GLN A 195 0.99 1.23 9.10
CA GLN A 195 0.15 1.48 7.94
C GLN A 195 0.58 2.73 7.14
N GLN A 196 1.02 3.79 7.82
CA GLN A 196 1.54 5.00 7.16
C GLN A 196 2.87 4.75 6.44
N ILE A 197 3.77 3.94 6.99
CA ILE A 197 5.04 3.57 6.35
C ILE A 197 4.74 2.78 5.07
N LEU A 198 3.90 1.76 5.18
CA LEU A 198 3.56 0.85 4.06
C LEU A 198 2.80 1.57 2.93
N ALA A 199 1.81 2.40 3.26
CA ALA A 199 1.09 3.19 2.28
C ALA A 199 1.92 4.37 1.73
N GLY A 200 2.95 4.78 2.45
CA GLY A 200 3.82 5.90 2.12
C GLY A 200 5.06 5.51 1.33
N ASP A 201 6.17 5.41 2.02
CA ASP A 201 7.49 5.13 1.45
C ASP A 201 8.09 3.84 2.02
N TRP A 202 7.51 2.69 1.65
CA TRP A 202 8.03 1.39 2.06
C TRP A 202 9.45 1.13 1.55
N TYR A 203 9.86 1.76 0.42
CA TYR A 203 11.22 1.62 -0.10
C TYR A 203 12.25 2.27 0.82
N ALA A 204 11.96 3.43 1.39
CA ALA A 204 12.84 4.04 2.40
C ALA A 204 13.01 3.14 3.62
N CYS A 205 11.93 2.48 4.04
CA CYS A 205 11.99 1.48 5.11
C CYS A 205 12.85 0.28 4.70
N TYR A 206 12.70 -0.26 3.47
CA TYR A 206 13.54 -1.34 2.96
C TYR A 206 15.03 -0.98 3.00
N GLU A 207 15.39 0.24 2.56
CA GLU A 207 16.77 0.72 2.60
C GLU A 207 17.29 0.89 4.04
N SER A 208 16.43 1.29 4.99
CA SER A 208 16.78 1.35 6.41
C SER A 208 17.03 -0.05 6.99
N ILE A 209 16.13 -0.99 6.73
CA ILE A 209 16.27 -2.40 7.16
C ILE A 209 17.61 -3.00 6.68
N ARG A 210 17.99 -2.76 5.43
CA ARG A 210 19.26 -3.24 4.87
C ARG A 210 20.50 -2.69 5.59
N LYS A 211 20.38 -1.55 6.25
CA LYS A 211 21.45 -0.90 7.04
C LYS A 211 21.38 -1.27 8.52
N GLY A 212 20.39 -2.07 8.93
CA GLY A 212 20.12 -2.37 10.34
C GLY A 212 19.53 -1.17 11.11
N GLU A 213 18.88 -0.26 10.41
CA GLU A 213 18.25 0.93 10.98
C GLU A 213 16.73 0.74 11.08
N PRO A 214 16.05 1.37 12.05
CA PRO A 214 14.59 1.36 12.13
C PRO A 214 13.96 2.12 10.96
N CYS A 215 12.75 1.74 10.59
CA CYS A 215 11.96 2.47 9.62
C CYS A 215 11.49 3.83 10.16
N LYS A 216 11.75 4.90 9.44
CA LYS A 216 11.45 6.29 9.85
C LYS A 216 10.11 6.77 9.33
#